data_fa35410020f6602604b414884e35c962
#
_entry.id   fa35410020f6602604b414884e35c962
#
_cell.length_a   1.000
_cell.length_b   1.000
_cell.length_c   1.000
_cell.angle_alpha   90.00
_cell.angle_beta   90.00
_cell.angle_gamma   90.00
#
_symmetry.space_group_name_H-M   'P 1'
#
loop_
_entity.id
_entity.type
_entity.pdbx_description
1 polymer ?
#
loop_
_entity_poly.entity_id
_entity_poly.type
_entity_poly.pdbx_seq_one_letter_code
_entity_poly.pdbx_strand_id
1 'polypeptide(L)'
;MLSKLMLTLLVCMGMTGCGTPPTTSDTPATPSVSDPSEAQPPEETAEGESTADQTITLDINGTEIPVQWEENRAVEDLKALLADGELTIQTQAYGGFEQVGSLPQSLTADDAQMTTEPGDIVLYNGNSIVLFYGSNSWSYTRLGHMTDFDEATDALLRADTVTITLSLA
;
A
#
# COMPACT_ATOMS: atom_id res chain seq x y z
N MET A 1 -2.75 42.97 21.09
CA MET A 1 -3.21 43.83 19.99
C MET A 1 -3.94 42.97 18.97
N LEU A 2 -5.23 43.23 18.86
CA LEU A 2 -6.15 42.53 17.94
C LEU A 2 -5.80 42.92 16.50
N SER A 3 -5.89 41.95 15.56
CA SER A 3 -6.31 42.27 14.21
C SER A 3 -7.10 41.10 13.63
N LYS A 4 -8.39 41.35 13.54
CA LYS A 4 -9.40 40.61 12.75
C LYS A 4 -9.29 41.06 11.31
N LEU A 5 -9.43 40.16 10.34
CA LEU A 5 -10.01 40.44 9.02
C LEU A 5 -10.51 39.12 8.44
N MET A 6 -11.79 38.81 8.50
CA MET A 6 -12.93 39.09 7.58
C MET A 6 -12.79 38.38 6.22
N LEU A 7 -13.48 37.24 6.11
CA LEU A 7 -14.69 36.87 5.37
C LEU A 7 -14.81 37.44 3.94
N THR A 8 -14.76 36.58 2.93
CA THR A 8 -15.53 36.80 1.70
C THR A 8 -16.10 35.49 1.17
N LEU A 9 -17.40 35.37 1.26
CA LEU A 9 -18.31 34.39 0.69
C LEU A 9 -18.53 34.76 -0.79
N LEU A 10 -18.35 33.81 -1.72
CA LEU A 10 -18.87 33.95 -3.08
C LEU A 10 -19.67 32.71 -3.46
N VAL A 11 -20.98 32.89 -3.46
CA VAL A 11 -22.02 32.02 -4.02
C VAL A 11 -22.11 32.31 -5.52
N CYS A 12 -22.05 31.28 -6.37
CA CYS A 12 -22.62 31.33 -7.72
C CYS A 12 -23.45 30.09 -7.99
N MET A 13 -24.76 30.38 -8.15
CA MET A 13 -25.83 29.50 -8.64
C MET A 13 -25.86 29.45 -10.18
N GLY A 14 -26.41 28.36 -10.68
CA GLY A 14 -27.06 28.22 -11.99
C GLY A 14 -26.35 27.28 -12.95
N MET A 15 -26.93 26.43 -13.73
CA MET A 15 -28.31 26.19 -14.17
C MET A 15 -28.43 24.79 -14.78
N THR A 16 -29.59 24.19 -14.59
CA THR A 16 -30.29 23.10 -15.28
C THR A 16 -30.01 22.89 -16.77
N GLY A 17 -29.90 21.60 -17.18
CA GLY A 17 -29.98 21.16 -18.56
C GLY A 17 -30.45 19.70 -18.65
N CYS A 18 -31.78 19.49 -18.77
CA CYS A 18 -32.42 18.23 -19.16
C CYS A 18 -32.21 17.98 -20.67
N GLY A 19 -31.96 16.73 -21.07
CA GLY A 19 -32.02 16.26 -22.44
C GLY A 19 -32.15 14.74 -22.48
N THR A 20 -33.35 14.25 -22.68
CA THR A 20 -33.75 12.85 -22.89
C THR A 20 -33.57 12.40 -24.34
N PRO A 21 -33.60 11.05 -24.62
CA PRO A 21 -33.04 10.40 -25.82
C PRO A 21 -34.07 10.26 -26.98
N PRO A 22 -33.66 9.66 -28.10
CA PRO A 22 -34.55 8.66 -28.66
C PRO A 22 -33.85 7.37 -29.13
N THR A 23 -34.54 6.32 -28.84
CA THR A 23 -34.60 4.97 -29.37
C THR A 23 -34.57 4.91 -30.90
N THR A 24 -33.91 3.91 -31.49
CA THR A 24 -34.51 3.00 -32.50
C THR A 24 -33.66 1.77 -32.75
N SER A 25 -34.34 0.67 -32.75
CA SER A 25 -34.04 -0.69 -33.13
C SER A 25 -33.50 -0.82 -34.57
N ASP A 26 -32.62 -1.81 -34.82
CA ASP A 26 -32.91 -2.88 -35.76
C ASP A 26 -31.78 -3.95 -35.77
N THR A 27 -32.17 -5.20 -35.59
CA THR A 27 -31.51 -6.47 -35.87
C THR A 27 -32.17 -6.95 -37.18
N PRO A 28 -31.67 -7.89 -38.05
CA PRO A 28 -30.64 -8.92 -37.93
C PRO A 28 -29.84 -9.20 -39.23
N ALA A 29 -28.81 -10.01 -39.14
CA ALA A 29 -28.52 -11.15 -40.05
C ALA A 29 -27.11 -11.76 -39.82
N THR A 30 -27.07 -13.00 -39.40
CA THR A 30 -26.04 -14.00 -39.67
C THR A 30 -26.28 -14.57 -41.08
N PRO A 31 -25.31 -15.18 -41.82
CA PRO A 31 -24.54 -16.35 -41.41
C PRO A 31 -23.14 -16.58 -42.06
N SER A 32 -22.46 -17.52 -41.43
CA SER A 32 -21.69 -18.60 -42.04
C SER A 32 -20.19 -18.53 -42.31
N VAL A 33 -19.49 -19.32 -41.48
CA VAL A 33 -18.50 -20.38 -41.81
C VAL A 33 -17.25 -20.02 -42.60
N SER A 34 -16.11 -20.15 -41.97
CA SER A 34 -15.00 -21.05 -42.31
C SER A 34 -13.86 -20.97 -41.31
N ASP A 35 -13.64 -22.05 -40.55
CA ASP A 35 -12.39 -22.53 -39.99
C ASP A 35 -11.60 -23.25 -41.13
N PRO A 36 -10.31 -23.52 -41.07
CA PRO A 36 -9.32 -23.53 -39.96
C PRO A 36 -7.96 -22.89 -40.35
N SER A 37 -7.14 -22.58 -39.35
CA SER A 37 -5.71 -22.93 -39.33
C SER A 37 -5.04 -22.52 -38.04
N GLU A 38 -4.81 -23.47 -37.24
CA GLU A 38 -3.67 -23.76 -36.37
C GLU A 38 -2.43 -22.89 -36.63
N ALA A 39 -2.12 -22.03 -35.62
CA ALA A 39 -0.76 -21.58 -35.34
C ALA A 39 -0.69 -21.32 -33.83
N GLN A 40 -0.19 -22.32 -33.11
CA GLN A 40 0.31 -22.17 -31.72
C GLN A 40 1.44 -21.13 -31.72
N PRO A 41 1.37 -20.11 -30.85
CA PRO A 41 2.56 -19.37 -30.46
C PRO A 41 3.39 -20.22 -29.49
N PRO A 42 4.73 -20.10 -29.49
CA PRO A 42 5.58 -20.85 -28.60
C PRO A 42 5.27 -20.46 -27.12
N GLU A 43 5.11 -21.49 -26.29
CA GLU A 43 5.19 -21.38 -24.86
C GLU A 43 6.58 -20.84 -24.49
N GLU A 44 6.67 -19.56 -24.27
CA GLU A 44 7.75 -18.98 -23.51
C GLU A 44 7.45 -19.26 -22.03
N THR A 45 8.01 -20.37 -21.56
CA THR A 45 8.07 -20.72 -20.16
C THR A 45 8.94 -19.67 -19.48
N ALA A 46 8.32 -18.57 -19.08
CA ALA A 46 8.87 -17.75 -18.02
C ALA A 46 8.66 -18.55 -16.72
N GLU A 47 9.68 -19.25 -16.27
CA GLU A 47 9.80 -19.69 -14.90
C GLU A 47 9.88 -18.41 -14.04
N GLY A 48 8.71 -17.82 -13.77
CA GLY A 48 8.55 -16.87 -12.71
C GLY A 48 8.62 -17.67 -11.40
N GLU A 49 9.72 -17.57 -10.69
CA GLU A 49 9.75 -18.00 -9.29
C GLU A 49 8.55 -17.37 -8.59
N SER A 50 7.69 -18.22 -8.05
CA SER A 50 6.48 -17.79 -7.34
C SER A 50 6.92 -17.01 -6.10
N THR A 51 6.72 -15.70 -6.09
CA THR A 51 7.00 -14.83 -4.93
C THR A 51 6.14 -15.18 -3.71
N ALA A 52 5.18 -16.10 -3.86
CA ALA A 52 4.28 -16.53 -2.78
C ALA A 52 5.03 -17.24 -1.63
N ASP A 53 6.10 -17.98 -1.92
CA ASP A 53 6.89 -18.69 -0.90
C ASP A 53 8.05 -17.85 -0.33
N GLN A 54 8.34 -16.65 -0.89
CA GLN A 54 9.40 -15.80 -0.43
C GLN A 54 8.97 -15.01 0.81
N THR A 55 9.92 -14.84 1.75
CA THR A 55 9.72 -14.08 2.98
C THR A 55 10.26 -12.66 2.80
N ILE A 56 9.54 -11.67 3.30
CA ILE A 56 10.04 -10.28 3.33
C ILE A 56 11.02 -10.14 4.50
N THR A 57 12.19 -9.60 4.25
CA THR A 57 13.14 -9.16 5.28
C THR A 57 13.02 -7.67 5.51
N LEU A 58 13.17 -7.24 6.76
CA LEU A 58 13.21 -5.85 7.19
C LEU A 58 14.57 -5.53 7.77
N ASP A 59 15.23 -4.53 7.24
CA ASP A 59 16.43 -3.92 7.82
C ASP A 59 16.10 -2.49 8.30
N ILE A 60 16.59 -2.12 9.47
CA ILE A 60 16.47 -0.78 10.03
C ILE A 60 17.88 -0.23 10.27
N ASN A 61 18.31 0.75 9.49
CA ASN A 61 19.63 1.38 9.57
C ASN A 61 20.81 0.37 9.53
N GLY A 62 20.70 -0.70 8.73
CA GLY A 62 21.71 -1.75 8.60
C GLY A 62 21.60 -2.87 9.65
N THR A 63 20.49 -2.94 10.39
CA THR A 63 20.20 -3.99 11.36
C THR A 63 18.96 -4.76 10.90
N GLU A 64 19.12 -6.06 10.62
CA GLU A 64 18.00 -6.93 10.28
C GLU A 64 17.11 -7.16 11.50
N ILE A 65 15.81 -6.96 11.33
CA ILE A 65 14.79 -7.11 12.36
C ILE A 65 13.85 -8.25 11.97
N PRO A 66 13.72 -9.29 12.80
CA PRO A 66 12.81 -10.38 12.52
C PRO A 66 11.35 -9.93 12.63
N VAL A 67 10.57 -10.23 11.58
CA VAL A 67 9.16 -9.84 11.45
C VAL A 67 8.31 -11.05 11.13
N GLN A 68 7.20 -11.19 11.84
CA GLN A 68 6.11 -12.07 11.45
C GLN A 68 5.16 -11.26 10.56
N TRP A 69 5.19 -11.53 9.25
CA TRP A 69 4.32 -10.90 8.28
C TRP A 69 2.93 -11.54 8.28
N GLU A 70 1.91 -10.72 8.02
CA GLU A 70 0.53 -11.20 7.86
C GLU A 70 0.33 -11.88 6.50
N GLU A 71 -0.61 -12.82 6.46
CA GLU A 71 -1.05 -13.45 5.21
C GLU A 71 -2.27 -12.72 4.65
N ASN A 72 -2.05 -11.53 4.07
CA ASN A 72 -3.12 -10.71 3.51
C ASN A 72 -2.71 -10.07 2.19
N ARG A 73 -3.68 -9.47 1.50
CA ARG A 73 -3.49 -8.88 0.18
C ARG A 73 -2.46 -7.74 0.17
N ALA A 74 -2.38 -6.95 1.23
CA ALA A 74 -1.40 -5.87 1.33
C ALA A 74 0.03 -6.40 1.33
N VAL A 75 0.29 -7.52 2.05
CA VAL A 75 1.59 -8.18 2.08
C VAL A 75 1.91 -8.86 0.75
N GLU A 76 0.93 -9.44 0.06
CA GLU A 76 1.12 -9.96 -1.29
C GLU A 76 1.50 -8.84 -2.28
N ASP A 77 0.82 -7.70 -2.23
CA ASP A 77 1.14 -6.54 -3.07
C ASP A 77 2.54 -5.98 -2.73
N LEU A 78 2.93 -6.00 -1.44
CA LEU A 78 4.28 -5.61 -1.02
C LEU A 78 5.34 -6.59 -1.56
N LYS A 79 5.10 -7.91 -1.51
CA LYS A 79 5.99 -8.90 -2.14
C LYS A 79 6.10 -8.68 -3.65
N ALA A 80 4.99 -8.41 -4.32
CA ALA A 80 5.00 -8.10 -5.75
C ALA A 80 5.83 -6.84 -6.07
N LEU A 81 5.76 -5.82 -5.22
CA LEU A 81 6.59 -4.61 -5.35
C LEU A 81 8.09 -4.92 -5.17
N LEU A 82 8.42 -5.84 -4.26
CA LEU A 82 9.79 -6.26 -3.97
C LEU A 82 10.36 -7.25 -4.99
N ALA A 83 9.54 -7.81 -5.87
CA ALA A 83 10.00 -8.70 -6.95
C ALA A 83 10.93 -7.99 -7.94
N ASP A 84 10.81 -6.68 -8.08
CA ASP A 84 11.68 -5.83 -8.92
C ASP A 84 13.00 -5.45 -8.23
N GLY A 85 13.18 -5.79 -6.96
CA GLY A 85 14.36 -5.51 -6.15
C GLY A 85 14.03 -4.97 -4.75
N GLU A 86 15.09 -4.69 -3.99
CA GLU A 86 14.95 -4.11 -2.66
C GLU A 86 14.33 -2.70 -2.69
N LEU A 87 13.58 -2.39 -1.65
CA LEU A 87 12.94 -1.10 -1.46
C LEU A 87 13.51 -0.39 -0.24
N THR A 88 14.23 0.70 -0.46
CA THR A 88 14.74 1.57 0.61
C THR A 88 13.82 2.76 0.81
N ILE A 89 13.35 2.95 2.03
CA ILE A 89 12.42 4.03 2.42
C ILE A 89 13.03 4.83 3.57
N GLN A 90 13.03 6.15 3.44
CA GLN A 90 13.28 7.04 4.57
C GLN A 90 11.99 7.30 5.30
N THR A 91 11.95 6.97 6.58
CA THR A 91 10.83 7.25 7.47
C THR A 91 11.13 8.46 8.34
N GLN A 92 10.09 9.08 8.86
CA GLN A 92 10.18 10.19 9.80
C GLN A 92 9.35 9.91 11.05
N ALA A 93 9.88 10.31 12.20
CA ALA A 93 9.16 10.20 13.46
C ALA A 93 7.90 11.07 13.44
N TYR A 94 6.78 10.49 13.86
CA TYR A 94 5.50 11.19 13.97
C TYR A 94 4.83 10.87 15.32
N GLY A 95 4.22 11.88 15.92
CA GLY A 95 3.46 11.74 17.16
C GLY A 95 4.27 11.32 18.39
N GLY A 96 5.54 10.96 18.25
CA GLY A 96 6.39 10.43 19.33
C GLY A 96 6.13 8.96 19.64
N PHE A 97 5.48 8.23 18.72
CA PHE A 97 5.15 6.81 18.87
C PHE A 97 5.29 5.98 17.61
N GLU A 98 5.59 6.59 16.46
CA GLU A 98 5.68 5.88 15.18
C GLU A 98 6.71 6.50 14.22
N GLN A 99 7.21 5.67 13.30
CA GLN A 99 7.97 6.06 12.11
C GLN A 99 7.08 5.89 10.89
N VAL A 100 6.96 6.92 10.05
CA VAL A 100 6.11 6.92 8.84
C VAL A 100 6.95 7.08 7.59
N GLY A 101 6.81 6.17 6.63
CA GLY A 101 7.48 6.21 5.33
C GLY A 101 6.50 6.04 4.17
N SER A 102 6.73 6.76 3.06
CA SER A 102 5.89 6.65 1.87
C SER A 102 6.34 5.50 0.98
N LEU A 103 5.40 4.69 0.55
CA LEU A 103 5.60 3.67 -0.48
C LEU A 103 5.58 4.31 -1.89
N PRO A 104 6.32 3.75 -2.85
CA PRO A 104 6.35 4.28 -4.21
C PRO A 104 5.04 4.07 -4.98
N GLN A 105 4.22 3.12 -4.53
CA GLN A 105 2.88 2.86 -5.06
C GLN A 105 1.92 2.44 -3.94
N SER A 106 0.62 2.53 -4.21
CA SER A 106 -0.40 2.09 -3.25
C SER A 106 -0.55 0.57 -3.28
N LEU A 107 -0.72 -0.01 -2.09
CA LEU A 107 -1.08 -1.40 -1.86
C LEU A 107 -2.58 -1.53 -1.57
N THR A 108 -3.12 -2.73 -1.69
CA THR A 108 -4.51 -3.01 -1.33
C THR A 108 -4.70 -2.84 0.18
N ALA A 109 -5.51 -1.87 0.59
CA ALA A 109 -5.83 -1.64 1.99
C ALA A 109 -7.12 -2.37 2.39
N ASP A 110 -7.11 -2.96 3.59
CA ASP A 110 -8.27 -3.52 4.29
C ASP A 110 -8.25 -2.95 5.72
N ASP A 111 -8.54 -1.65 5.82
CA ASP A 111 -8.37 -0.90 7.05
C ASP A 111 -9.42 -1.30 8.09
N ALA A 112 -8.97 -1.73 9.26
CA ALA A 112 -9.77 -2.05 10.42
C ALA A 112 -9.37 -1.18 11.61
N GLN A 113 -10.36 -0.84 12.46
CA GLN A 113 -10.09 -0.16 13.72
C GLN A 113 -9.27 -1.06 14.63
N MET A 114 -8.10 -0.59 15.05
CA MET A 114 -7.21 -1.33 15.94
C MET A 114 -6.46 -0.39 16.88
N THR A 115 -5.93 -0.95 17.93
CA THR A 115 -4.92 -0.30 18.80
C THR A 115 -3.59 -0.99 18.54
N THR A 116 -2.59 -0.20 18.15
CA THR A 116 -1.24 -0.71 17.86
C THR A 116 -0.42 -0.83 19.13
N GLU A 117 0.60 -1.67 19.06
CA GLU A 117 1.60 -1.89 20.13
C GLU A 117 3.01 -1.68 19.55
N PRO A 118 4.03 -1.48 20.40
CA PRO A 118 5.42 -1.44 19.96
C PRO A 118 5.79 -2.70 19.17
N GLY A 119 6.40 -2.52 18.01
CA GLY A 119 6.71 -3.60 17.07
C GLY A 119 5.68 -3.82 15.96
N ASP A 120 4.50 -3.24 16.05
CA ASP A 120 3.52 -3.34 14.97
C ASP A 120 3.98 -2.59 13.70
N ILE A 121 3.75 -3.24 12.56
CA ILE A 121 3.98 -2.68 11.22
C ILE A 121 2.64 -2.65 10.51
N VAL A 122 2.24 -1.48 10.05
CA VAL A 122 0.94 -1.30 9.40
C VAL A 122 1.04 -0.50 8.09
N LEU A 123 0.04 -0.64 7.25
CA LEU A 123 -0.23 0.21 6.11
C LEU A 123 -1.25 1.26 6.52
N TYR A 124 -0.97 2.52 6.22
CA TYR A 124 -1.87 3.64 6.43
C TYR A 124 -2.24 4.28 5.09
N ASN A 125 -3.53 4.53 4.88
CA ASN A 125 -4.08 5.12 3.64
C ASN A 125 -3.63 4.42 2.34
N GLY A 126 -3.27 3.13 2.43
CA GLY A 126 -2.85 2.34 1.28
C GLY A 126 -1.46 2.67 0.71
N ASN A 127 -0.76 3.70 1.18
CA ASN A 127 0.50 4.16 0.58
C ASN A 127 1.59 4.57 1.58
N SER A 128 1.38 4.36 2.86
CA SER A 128 2.37 4.67 3.89
C SER A 128 2.61 3.45 4.76
N ILE A 129 3.86 3.03 4.89
CA ILE A 129 4.28 2.04 5.87
C ILE A 129 4.57 2.75 7.19
N VAL A 130 4.08 2.19 8.29
CA VAL A 130 4.22 2.76 9.62
C VAL A 130 4.76 1.70 10.58
N LEU A 131 5.83 2.04 11.31
CA LEU A 131 6.46 1.18 12.30
C LEU A 131 6.24 1.81 13.68
N PHE A 132 5.61 1.08 14.58
CA PHE A 132 5.27 1.57 15.92
C PHE A 132 6.35 1.25 16.95
N TYR A 133 6.74 2.26 17.73
CA TYR A 133 7.50 2.12 18.97
C TYR A 133 6.71 2.62 20.20
N GLY A 134 5.46 2.95 19.98
CA GLY A 134 4.46 3.29 20.99
C GLY A 134 3.10 2.76 20.56
N SER A 135 2.02 3.38 20.99
CA SER A 135 0.66 2.92 20.71
C SER A 135 -0.21 4.04 20.17
N ASN A 136 -1.08 3.69 19.22
CA ASN A 136 -2.13 4.56 18.70
C ASN A 136 -3.38 3.73 18.36
N SER A 137 -4.55 4.37 18.41
CA SER A 137 -5.83 3.73 18.04
C SER A 137 -6.41 4.42 16.81
N TRP A 138 -6.40 3.71 15.68
CA TRP A 138 -6.92 4.21 14.41
C TRP A 138 -7.29 3.07 13.47
N SER A 139 -7.68 3.39 12.24
CA SER A 139 -7.93 2.39 11.22
C SER A 139 -6.66 2.17 10.38
N TYR A 140 -6.18 0.94 10.37
CA TYR A 140 -4.99 0.51 9.65
C TYR A 140 -5.20 -0.86 9.01
N THR A 141 -4.41 -1.16 7.99
CA THR A 141 -4.22 -2.53 7.51
C THR A 141 -2.94 -3.09 8.13
N ARG A 142 -3.02 -4.17 8.91
CA ARG A 142 -1.84 -4.79 9.53
C ARG A 142 -0.98 -5.42 8.44
N LEU A 143 0.33 -5.15 8.48
CA LEU A 143 1.31 -5.79 7.61
C LEU A 143 2.11 -6.86 8.35
N GLY A 144 2.42 -6.65 9.61
CA GLY A 144 3.18 -7.60 10.42
C GLY A 144 3.52 -7.09 11.81
N HIS A 145 4.37 -7.86 12.51
CA HIS A 145 4.84 -7.53 13.85
C HIS A 145 6.30 -7.96 14.01
N MET A 146 7.14 -7.11 14.58
CA MET A 146 8.54 -7.40 14.92
C MET A 146 8.56 -8.38 16.10
N THR A 147 9.07 -9.61 15.89
CA THR A 147 8.99 -10.68 16.90
C THR A 147 9.93 -10.48 18.09
N ASP A 148 11.03 -9.77 17.87
CA ASP A 148 12.06 -9.50 18.88
C ASP A 148 12.20 -7.99 19.12
N PHE A 149 11.06 -7.33 19.44
CA PHE A 149 11.07 -5.90 19.76
C PHE A 149 11.68 -5.67 21.14
N ASP A 150 12.90 -5.15 21.17
CA ASP A 150 13.69 -4.91 22.36
C ASP A 150 14.05 -3.42 22.54
N GLU A 151 14.81 -3.10 23.61
CA GLU A 151 15.29 -1.74 23.87
C GLU A 151 16.20 -1.20 22.75
N ALA A 152 16.95 -2.06 22.05
CA ALA A 152 17.81 -1.64 20.96
C ALA A 152 16.96 -1.26 19.73
N THR A 153 15.96 -2.05 19.39
CA THR A 153 15.01 -1.77 18.31
C THR A 153 14.18 -0.51 18.62
N ASP A 154 13.70 -0.35 19.86
CA ASP A 154 13.02 0.86 20.31
C ASP A 154 13.90 2.11 20.14
N ALA A 155 15.17 2.02 20.54
CA ALA A 155 16.12 3.12 20.39
C ALA A 155 16.41 3.49 18.92
N LEU A 156 16.46 2.50 18.01
CA LEU A 156 16.60 2.74 16.57
C LEU A 156 15.40 3.51 16.02
N LEU A 157 14.18 3.14 16.41
CA LEU A 157 12.96 3.77 15.92
C LEU A 157 12.66 5.15 16.52
N ARG A 158 13.32 5.53 17.63
CA ARG A 158 13.14 6.87 18.24
C ARG A 158 13.96 7.98 17.60
N ALA A 159 14.76 7.66 16.58
CA ALA A 159 15.48 8.69 15.81
C ALA A 159 14.50 9.55 15.00
N ASP A 160 14.85 10.81 14.74
CA ASP A 160 14.02 11.72 13.93
C ASP A 160 13.76 11.16 12.52
N THR A 161 14.74 10.49 11.94
CA THR A 161 14.68 9.85 10.63
C THR A 161 15.32 8.47 10.71
N VAL A 162 14.66 7.48 10.13
CA VAL A 162 15.12 6.09 10.06
C VAL A 162 15.08 5.64 8.61
N THR A 163 16.11 4.93 8.16
CA THR A 163 16.10 4.27 6.86
C THR A 163 15.70 2.81 7.06
N ILE A 164 14.64 2.39 6.39
CA ILE A 164 14.26 0.98 6.32
C ILE A 164 14.55 0.44 4.93
N THR A 165 14.99 -0.81 4.86
CA THR A 165 15.13 -1.56 3.61
C THR A 165 14.31 -2.84 3.70
N LEU A 166 13.47 -3.06 2.70
CA LEU A 166 12.67 -4.25 2.53
C LEU A 166 13.20 -5.04 1.34
N SER A 167 13.33 -6.35 1.45
CA SER A 167 13.73 -7.24 0.35
C SER A 167 13.07 -8.60 0.48
N LEU A 168 13.11 -9.40 -0.60
CA LEU A 168 12.69 -10.80 -0.58
C LEU A 168 13.88 -11.70 -0.30
N ALA A 169 13.67 -12.71 0.57
CA ALA A 169 14.64 -13.76 0.91
C ALA A 169 14.15 -15.13 0.45
#